data_ed42680b4a32935c41e66b5e23bb42dd
#
_entry.id   ed42680b4a32935c41e66b5e23bb42dd
#
_cell.length_a   1.000
_cell.length_b   1.000
_cell.length_c   1.000
_cell.angle_alpha   90.00
_cell.angle_beta   90.00
_cell.angle_gamma   90.00
#
_symmetry.space_group_name_H-M   'P 1'
#
loop_
_entity.id
_entity.type
_entity.pdbx_description
1 polymer ?
#
loop_
_entity_poly.entity_id
_entity_poly.type
_entity_poly.pdbx_seq_one_letter_code
_entity_poly.pdbx_strand_id
1 'polypeptide(L)'
;MFRDTLHDSPLDRAILGAFAEVVSVGGDGQVADLGCGPGHVTAYLDELGLAAFGVDVSPAMIELARQAYPGLRFDEGSMAALNIADGVLGGVLSRWSIIHTPPQEIPVILAEFNRVLAPGGHLLVGFSASDDPSHPTQVIDHTVAPAYRWWPDHLAAMLRKSGLAEVARMVRQPQPTDRRQFQEVQLLARKA
;
A
#
# COMPACT_ATOMS: atom_id res chain seq x y z
N MET A 1 4.12 20.19 -5.11
CA MET A 1 2.69 20.11 -4.78
C MET A 1 2.23 18.70 -5.14
N PHE A 2 1.96 17.86 -4.15
CA PHE A 2 1.38 16.53 -4.36
C PHE A 2 -0.06 16.75 -4.83
N ARG A 3 -0.40 16.30 -6.04
CA ARG A 3 -1.79 16.34 -6.50
C ARG A 3 -2.55 15.20 -5.85
N ASP A 4 -3.71 15.49 -5.31
CA ASP A 4 -4.69 14.47 -5.00
C ASP A 4 -5.20 13.88 -6.32
N THR A 5 -4.66 12.73 -6.68
CA THR A 5 -5.01 12.03 -7.93
C THR A 5 -6.22 11.11 -7.76
N LEU A 6 -6.73 10.93 -6.54
CA LEU A 6 -7.85 10.02 -6.28
C LEU A 6 -9.15 10.50 -6.93
N HIS A 7 -9.40 11.82 -6.92
CA HIS A 7 -10.60 12.38 -7.58
C HIS A 7 -10.64 12.06 -9.07
N ASP A 8 -9.49 12.04 -9.72
CA ASP A 8 -9.38 11.83 -11.17
C ASP A 8 -9.20 10.34 -11.55
N SER A 9 -9.08 9.44 -10.57
CA SER A 9 -8.83 8.01 -10.80
C SER A 9 -9.99 7.13 -10.30
N PRO A 10 -11.01 6.84 -11.15
CA PRO A 10 -12.12 6.00 -10.75
C PRO A 10 -11.72 4.57 -10.42
N LEU A 11 -10.68 4.02 -11.05
CA LEU A 11 -10.19 2.67 -10.75
C LEU A 11 -9.52 2.60 -9.38
N ASP A 12 -8.78 3.65 -8.98
CA ASP A 12 -8.19 3.73 -7.66
C ASP A 12 -9.27 3.80 -6.57
N ARG A 13 -10.32 4.61 -6.79
CA ARG A 13 -11.45 4.66 -5.87
C ARG A 13 -12.19 3.32 -5.78
N ALA A 14 -12.36 2.62 -6.90
CA ALA A 14 -13.04 1.33 -6.92
C ALA A 14 -12.28 0.27 -6.11
N ILE A 15 -10.95 0.17 -6.25
CA ILE A 15 -10.18 -0.82 -5.50
C ILE A 15 -10.05 -0.47 -4.02
N LEU A 16 -9.95 0.82 -3.68
CA LEU A 16 -9.96 1.27 -2.29
C LEU A 16 -11.33 1.05 -1.65
N GLY A 17 -12.43 1.26 -2.40
CA GLY A 17 -13.78 0.93 -1.95
C GLY A 17 -13.94 -0.57 -1.70
N ALA A 18 -13.51 -1.42 -2.62
CA ALA A 18 -13.54 -2.87 -2.44
C ALA A 18 -12.68 -3.31 -1.23
N PHE A 19 -11.49 -2.71 -1.03
CA PHE A 19 -10.67 -2.95 0.16
C PHE A 19 -11.41 -2.55 1.44
N ALA A 20 -12.05 -1.37 1.46
CA ALA A 20 -12.81 -0.91 2.62
C ALA A 20 -13.96 -1.87 2.96
N GLU A 21 -14.70 -2.35 1.96
CA GLU A 21 -15.78 -3.30 2.17
C GLU A 21 -15.31 -4.63 2.77
N VAL A 22 -14.23 -5.23 2.23
CA VAL A 22 -13.74 -6.52 2.75
C VAL A 22 -13.14 -6.40 4.14
N VAL A 23 -12.51 -5.25 4.49
CA VAL A 23 -12.03 -4.98 5.84
C VAL A 23 -13.19 -4.84 6.81
N SER A 24 -14.23 -4.07 6.47
CA SER A 24 -15.40 -3.84 7.32
C SER A 24 -16.18 -5.11 7.61
N VAL A 25 -16.28 -6.03 6.65
CA VAL A 25 -16.90 -7.36 6.86
C VAL A 25 -16.09 -8.22 7.85
N GLY A 26 -14.77 -8.02 7.90
CA GLY A 26 -13.86 -8.73 8.81
C GLY A 26 -13.92 -8.29 10.27
N GLY A 27 -14.58 -7.16 10.58
CA GLY A 27 -14.72 -6.60 11.93
C GLY A 27 -14.22 -5.16 12.05
N ASP A 28 -14.22 -4.62 13.28
CA ASP A 28 -13.88 -3.21 13.57
C ASP A 28 -12.35 -2.95 13.68
N GLY A 29 -11.53 -3.73 12.99
CA GLY A 29 -10.08 -3.58 13.05
C GLY A 29 -9.60 -2.28 12.42
N GLN A 30 -8.59 -1.64 13.06
CA GLN A 30 -7.95 -0.45 12.49
C GLN A 30 -7.24 -0.77 11.17
N VAL A 31 -7.08 0.25 10.33
CA VAL A 31 -6.33 0.17 9.07
C VAL A 31 -5.10 1.08 9.13
N ALA A 32 -3.94 0.50 8.83
CA ALA A 32 -2.71 1.26 8.68
C ALA A 32 -2.42 1.54 7.20
N ASP A 33 -2.28 2.82 6.83
CA ASP A 33 -1.76 3.28 5.54
C ASP A 33 -0.25 3.48 5.66
N LEU A 34 0.53 2.54 5.12
CA LEU A 34 1.98 2.44 5.30
C LEU A 34 2.74 3.06 4.11
N GLY A 35 3.51 4.10 4.39
CA GLY A 35 4.03 5.03 3.41
C GLY A 35 2.96 6.02 2.98
N CYS A 36 2.21 6.57 3.95
CA CYS A 36 1.03 7.40 3.73
C CYS A 36 1.34 8.75 3.05
N GLY A 37 2.61 9.17 3.02
CA GLY A 37 3.00 10.46 2.50
C GLY A 37 2.22 11.61 3.17
N PRO A 38 1.64 12.55 2.38
CA PRO A 38 0.89 13.69 2.92
C PRO A 38 -0.54 13.34 3.38
N GLY A 39 -0.92 12.06 3.48
CA GLY A 39 -2.11 11.58 4.18
C GLY A 39 -3.42 11.55 3.38
N HIS A 40 -3.43 11.92 2.10
CA HIS A 40 -4.67 12.00 1.32
C HIS A 40 -5.38 10.65 1.13
N VAL A 41 -4.64 9.54 1.03
CA VAL A 41 -5.23 8.20 0.95
C VAL A 41 -5.75 7.76 2.31
N THR A 42 -5.03 8.04 3.38
CA THR A 42 -5.49 7.80 4.76
C THR A 42 -6.82 8.51 5.02
N ALA A 43 -6.94 9.79 4.61
CA ALA A 43 -8.18 10.55 4.73
C ALA A 43 -9.32 9.94 3.91
N TYR A 44 -9.04 9.48 2.71
CA TYR A 44 -10.05 8.81 1.89
C TYR A 44 -10.53 7.48 2.49
N LEU A 45 -9.64 6.71 3.14
CA LEU A 45 -10.04 5.50 3.88
C LEU A 45 -10.96 5.83 5.07
N ASP A 46 -10.70 6.95 5.76
CA ASP A 46 -11.56 7.45 6.85
C ASP A 46 -12.94 7.87 6.30
N GLU A 47 -12.99 8.57 5.16
CA GLU A 47 -14.25 8.90 4.46
C GLU A 47 -15.05 7.66 4.04
N LEU A 48 -14.37 6.53 3.76
CA LEU A 48 -15.01 5.24 3.50
C LEU A 48 -15.47 4.51 4.78
N GLY A 49 -15.31 5.14 5.97
CA GLY A 49 -15.77 4.62 7.25
C GLY A 49 -14.79 3.70 7.98
N LEU A 50 -13.53 3.63 7.53
CA LEU A 50 -12.50 2.83 8.21
C LEU A 50 -11.84 3.65 9.32
N ALA A 51 -11.50 3.00 10.44
CA ALA A 51 -10.65 3.59 11.47
C ALA A 51 -9.19 3.62 10.98
N ALA A 52 -8.88 4.54 10.05
CA ALA A 52 -7.60 4.61 9.37
C ALA A 52 -6.59 5.52 10.09
N PHE A 53 -5.31 5.15 10.02
CA PHE A 53 -4.18 6.01 10.42
C PHE A 53 -3.01 5.81 9.47
N GLY A 54 -2.15 6.85 9.34
CA GLY A 54 -1.01 6.83 8.45
C GLY A 54 0.31 6.59 9.18
N VAL A 55 1.23 5.90 8.52
CA VAL A 55 2.63 5.76 8.96
C VAL A 55 3.55 6.10 7.78
N ASP A 56 4.54 6.94 8.00
CA ASP A 56 5.57 7.25 7.00
C ASP A 56 6.94 7.40 7.67
N VAL A 57 8.00 7.05 6.95
CA VAL A 57 9.37 7.19 7.43
C VAL A 57 9.86 8.64 7.37
N SER A 58 9.20 9.49 6.60
CA SER A 58 9.57 10.89 6.38
C SER A 58 8.87 11.82 7.38
N PRO A 59 9.60 12.45 8.33
CA PRO A 59 9.03 13.43 9.25
C PRO A 59 8.32 14.59 8.52
N ALA A 60 8.86 15.01 7.37
CA ALA A 60 8.28 16.08 6.58
C ALA A 60 6.91 15.69 5.97
N MET A 61 6.74 14.43 5.55
CA MET A 61 5.45 13.93 5.07
C MET A 61 4.44 13.85 6.21
N ILE A 62 4.85 13.35 7.37
CA ILE A 62 4.00 13.28 8.56
C ILE A 62 3.54 14.66 9.00
N GLU A 63 4.43 15.66 8.97
CA GLU A 63 4.04 17.03 9.29
C GLU A 63 3.00 17.58 8.31
N LEU A 64 3.20 17.38 7.01
CA LEU A 64 2.22 17.77 5.98
C LEU A 64 0.87 17.06 6.18
N ALA A 65 0.87 15.76 6.49
CA ALA A 65 -0.33 14.99 6.74
C ALA A 65 -1.11 15.52 7.96
N ARG A 66 -0.43 15.78 9.07
CA ARG A 66 -1.03 16.35 10.29
C ARG A 66 -1.62 17.75 10.08
N GLN A 67 -0.96 18.57 9.27
CA GLN A 67 -1.47 19.89 8.90
C GLN A 67 -2.71 19.81 8.01
N ALA A 68 -2.71 18.89 7.04
CA ALA A 68 -3.81 18.72 6.08
C ALA A 68 -5.03 18.04 6.74
N TYR A 69 -4.80 17.09 7.65
CA TYR A 69 -5.84 16.22 8.23
C TYR A 69 -5.69 16.14 9.77
N PRO A 70 -5.92 17.24 10.52
CA PRO A 70 -5.66 17.31 11.96
C PRO A 70 -6.54 16.38 12.81
N GLY A 71 -7.62 15.84 12.24
CA GLY A 71 -8.49 14.87 12.90
C GLY A 71 -8.01 13.42 12.81
N LEU A 72 -6.97 13.15 12.00
CA LEU A 72 -6.43 11.81 11.79
C LEU A 72 -5.09 11.61 12.50
N ARG A 73 -4.81 10.36 12.82
CA ARG A 73 -3.54 9.96 13.42
C ARG A 73 -2.50 9.69 12.33
N PHE A 74 -1.30 10.29 12.50
CA PHE A 74 -0.13 10.04 11.65
C PHE A 74 1.10 9.86 12.53
N ASP A 75 1.80 8.73 12.33
CA ASP A 75 2.98 8.37 13.10
C ASP A 75 4.21 8.29 12.19
N GLU A 76 5.36 8.75 12.68
CA GLU A 76 6.63 8.50 12.05
C GLU A 76 7.08 7.06 12.35
N GLY A 77 7.44 6.29 11.30
CA GLY A 77 7.87 4.91 11.49
C GLY A 77 8.26 4.21 10.20
N SER A 78 8.99 3.11 10.36
CA SER A 78 9.38 2.22 9.26
C SER A 78 8.39 1.07 9.12
N MET A 79 7.97 0.78 7.89
CA MET A 79 7.13 -0.40 7.60
C MET A 79 7.86 -1.74 7.80
N ALA A 80 9.18 -1.72 8.03
CA ALA A 80 9.95 -2.91 8.39
C ALA A 80 9.98 -3.20 9.90
N ALA A 81 9.52 -2.25 10.74
CA ALA A 81 9.50 -2.38 12.20
C ALA A 81 8.42 -1.44 12.77
N LEU A 82 7.17 -1.88 12.73
CA LEU A 82 6.01 -1.11 13.16
C LEU A 82 5.82 -1.17 14.67
N ASN A 83 5.59 -0.02 15.29
CA ASN A 83 5.18 0.04 16.69
C ASN A 83 3.69 -0.28 16.85
N ILE A 84 3.30 -1.45 16.39
CA ILE A 84 1.92 -1.97 16.37
C ILE A 84 1.98 -3.40 16.91
N ALA A 85 1.05 -3.76 17.78
CA ALA A 85 0.97 -5.11 18.33
C ALA A 85 0.61 -6.16 17.25
N ASP A 86 0.93 -7.42 17.53
CA ASP A 86 0.64 -8.53 16.63
C ASP A 86 -0.89 -8.74 16.50
N GLY A 87 -1.34 -8.93 15.26
CA GLY A 87 -2.69 -9.39 14.99
C GLY A 87 -3.81 -8.41 15.34
N VAL A 88 -3.56 -7.10 15.37
CA VAL A 88 -4.57 -6.11 15.78
C VAL A 88 -5.19 -5.34 14.61
N LEU A 89 -4.59 -5.37 13.41
CA LEU A 89 -5.10 -4.63 12.28
C LEU A 89 -6.09 -5.46 11.45
N GLY A 90 -7.23 -4.87 11.11
CA GLY A 90 -8.15 -5.43 10.13
C GLY A 90 -7.64 -5.25 8.70
N GLY A 91 -6.86 -4.19 8.45
CA GLY A 91 -6.30 -3.90 7.14
C GLY A 91 -4.94 -3.21 7.17
N VAL A 92 -4.15 -3.48 6.15
CA VAL A 92 -2.91 -2.77 5.81
C VAL A 92 -3.01 -2.29 4.38
N LEU A 93 -2.74 -1.01 4.15
CA LEU A 93 -2.56 -0.44 2.83
C LEU A 93 -1.09 -0.07 2.65
N SER A 94 -0.48 -0.43 1.50
CA SER A 94 0.86 0.00 1.11
C SER A 94 0.83 0.33 -0.38
N ARG A 95 0.52 1.58 -0.68
CA ARG A 95 0.27 2.02 -2.04
C ARG A 95 1.37 2.96 -2.51
N TRP A 96 2.12 2.55 -3.54
CA TRP A 96 3.27 3.28 -4.09
C TRP A 96 4.41 3.53 -3.08
N SER A 97 4.45 2.77 -1.99
CA SER A 97 5.45 2.90 -0.92
C SER A 97 6.52 1.81 -0.99
N ILE A 98 6.14 0.54 -1.16
CA ILE A 98 7.13 -0.56 -1.30
C ILE A 98 8.04 -0.41 -2.51
N ILE A 99 7.65 0.38 -3.51
CA ILE A 99 8.44 0.61 -4.72
C ILE A 99 9.79 1.29 -4.43
N HIS A 100 9.93 1.97 -3.29
CA HIS A 100 11.19 2.59 -2.86
C HIS A 100 12.05 1.68 -1.99
N THR A 101 11.58 0.47 -1.71
CA THR A 101 12.31 -0.49 -0.88
C THR A 101 13.15 -1.42 -1.74
N PRO A 102 14.44 -1.61 -1.41
CA PRO A 102 15.29 -2.57 -2.07
C PRO A 102 14.68 -3.99 -2.03
N PRO A 103 14.75 -4.76 -3.13
CA PRO A 103 14.11 -6.08 -3.21
C PRO A 103 14.50 -7.05 -2.10
N GLN A 104 15.73 -6.98 -1.61
CA GLN A 104 16.22 -7.83 -0.51
C GLN A 104 15.56 -7.53 0.85
N GLU A 105 14.97 -6.35 1.03
CA GLU A 105 14.28 -5.93 2.27
C GLU A 105 12.79 -6.26 2.27
N ILE A 106 12.20 -6.49 1.10
CA ILE A 106 10.76 -6.77 0.97
C ILE A 106 10.30 -7.98 1.82
N PRO A 107 11.04 -9.11 1.92
CA PRO A 107 10.60 -10.21 2.78
C PRO A 107 10.38 -9.82 4.24
N VAL A 108 11.21 -8.92 4.78
CA VAL A 108 11.08 -8.41 6.16
C VAL A 108 9.79 -7.57 6.29
N ILE A 109 9.55 -6.70 5.32
CA ILE A 109 8.34 -5.86 5.30
C ILE A 109 7.07 -6.70 5.19
N LEU A 110 7.04 -7.70 4.31
CA LEU A 110 5.87 -8.57 4.15
C LEU A 110 5.62 -9.43 5.40
N ALA A 111 6.68 -9.87 6.09
CA ALA A 111 6.55 -10.55 7.37
C ALA A 111 5.97 -9.63 8.45
N GLU A 112 6.36 -8.35 8.45
CA GLU A 112 5.85 -7.34 9.37
C GLU A 112 4.38 -7.01 9.09
N PHE A 113 3.99 -6.89 7.81
CA PHE A 113 2.57 -6.74 7.43
C PHE A 113 1.73 -7.92 7.91
N ASN A 114 2.24 -9.15 7.70
CA ASN A 114 1.55 -10.33 8.22
C ASN A 114 1.49 -10.34 9.75
N ARG A 115 2.54 -9.92 10.46
CA ARG A 115 2.56 -9.87 11.93
C ARG A 115 1.44 -8.99 12.48
N VAL A 116 1.30 -7.77 11.97
CA VAL A 116 0.34 -6.79 12.50
C VAL A 116 -1.10 -7.05 12.09
N LEU A 117 -1.34 -7.74 10.97
CA LEU A 117 -2.68 -8.12 10.52
C LEU A 117 -3.30 -9.18 11.45
N ALA A 118 -4.55 -8.99 11.79
CA ALA A 118 -5.38 -10.00 12.43
C ALA A 118 -5.57 -11.21 11.51
N PRO A 119 -5.85 -12.42 12.03
CA PRO A 119 -6.30 -13.54 11.21
C PRO A 119 -7.52 -13.12 10.36
N GLY A 120 -7.46 -13.39 9.06
CA GLY A 120 -8.49 -12.93 8.11
C GLY A 120 -8.38 -11.47 7.67
N GLY A 121 -7.46 -10.69 8.23
CA GLY A 121 -7.20 -9.30 7.84
C GLY A 121 -6.65 -9.18 6.41
N HIS A 122 -6.79 -8.00 5.81
CA HIS A 122 -6.52 -7.78 4.40
C HIS A 122 -5.35 -6.81 4.17
N LEU A 123 -4.54 -7.10 3.16
CA LEU A 123 -3.50 -6.22 2.63
C LEU A 123 -3.89 -5.77 1.22
N LEU A 124 -3.84 -4.46 0.96
CA LEU A 124 -3.83 -3.93 -0.39
C LEU A 124 -2.46 -3.31 -0.68
N VAL A 125 -1.76 -3.82 -1.71
CA VAL A 125 -0.46 -3.30 -2.12
C VAL A 125 -0.50 -2.81 -3.56
N GLY A 126 -0.02 -1.57 -3.80
CA GLY A 126 0.04 -0.95 -5.13
C GLY A 126 1.47 -0.67 -5.59
N PHE A 127 1.77 -1.04 -6.84
CA PHE A 127 3.12 -0.91 -7.42
C PHE A 127 3.10 -0.82 -8.96
N SER A 128 4.23 -0.37 -9.53
CA SER A 128 4.45 -0.41 -10.98
C SER A 128 4.92 -1.80 -11.40
N ALA A 129 4.27 -2.36 -12.43
CA ALA A 129 4.63 -3.69 -12.94
C ALA A 129 5.91 -3.69 -13.76
N SER A 130 6.75 -4.70 -13.59
CA SER A 130 7.74 -5.13 -14.57
C SER A 130 7.03 -5.80 -15.76
N ASP A 131 7.61 -5.70 -16.92
CA ASP A 131 7.12 -6.31 -18.17
C ASP A 131 7.92 -7.55 -18.58
N ASP A 132 8.91 -7.93 -17.78
CA ASP A 132 9.79 -9.06 -18.06
C ASP A 132 9.80 -10.07 -16.89
N PRO A 133 9.22 -11.27 -17.06
CA PRO A 133 9.20 -12.29 -16.02
C PRO A 133 10.60 -12.86 -15.70
N SER A 134 11.58 -12.75 -16.63
CA SER A 134 12.95 -13.19 -16.39
C SER A 134 13.72 -12.23 -15.49
N HIS A 135 13.25 -10.99 -15.37
CA HIS A 135 13.76 -9.96 -14.47
C HIS A 135 12.64 -9.51 -13.53
N PRO A 136 12.38 -10.26 -12.45
CA PRO A 136 11.21 -10.04 -11.60
C PRO A 136 11.22 -8.70 -10.88
N THR A 137 12.36 -8.01 -10.85
CA THR A 137 12.50 -6.62 -10.38
C THR A 137 13.34 -5.82 -11.34
N GLN A 138 12.92 -4.57 -11.59
CA GLN A 138 13.65 -3.62 -12.46
C GLN A 138 13.76 -2.29 -11.74
N VAL A 139 14.98 -1.75 -11.66
CA VAL A 139 15.23 -0.41 -11.12
C VAL A 139 14.79 0.63 -12.11
N ILE A 140 14.12 1.66 -11.65
CA ILE A 140 13.79 2.85 -12.44
C ILE A 140 14.22 4.12 -11.73
N ASP A 141 14.61 5.11 -12.50
CA ASP A 141 14.85 6.45 -12.00
C ASP A 141 13.54 7.11 -11.56
N HIS A 142 13.49 7.55 -10.32
CA HIS A 142 12.35 8.22 -9.73
C HIS A 142 12.80 9.52 -9.07
N THR A 143 11.98 10.57 -9.16
CA THR A 143 12.32 11.93 -8.69
C THR A 143 12.63 12.02 -7.19
N VAL A 144 12.13 11.07 -6.38
CA VAL A 144 12.31 11.09 -4.93
C VAL A 144 13.50 10.20 -4.50
N ALA A 145 13.54 8.98 -5.00
CA ALA A 145 14.57 7.98 -4.71
C ALA A 145 14.50 6.90 -5.80
N PRO A 146 15.53 6.04 -5.97
CA PRO A 146 15.40 4.86 -6.82
C PRO A 146 14.11 4.09 -6.51
N ALA A 147 13.43 3.62 -7.55
CA ALA A 147 12.22 2.85 -7.40
C ALA A 147 12.33 1.52 -8.16
N TYR A 148 11.53 0.55 -7.75
CA TYR A 148 11.53 -0.79 -8.30
C TYR A 148 10.16 -1.12 -8.90
N ARG A 149 10.19 -1.63 -10.13
CA ARG A 149 9.05 -2.27 -10.77
C ARG A 149 9.10 -3.77 -10.42
N TRP A 150 7.95 -4.39 -10.27
CA TRP A 150 7.85 -5.76 -9.82
C TRP A 150 7.07 -6.61 -10.84
N TRP A 151 7.58 -7.80 -11.14
CA TRP A 151 6.76 -8.79 -11.82
C TRP A 151 5.61 -9.21 -10.89
N PRO A 152 4.33 -9.05 -11.32
CA PRO A 152 3.19 -9.21 -10.41
C PRO A 152 3.12 -10.59 -9.76
N ASP A 153 3.37 -11.66 -10.51
CA ASP A 153 3.33 -13.01 -9.96
C ASP A 153 4.49 -13.31 -9.02
N HIS A 154 5.63 -12.65 -9.20
CA HIS A 154 6.75 -12.76 -8.27
C HIS A 154 6.40 -12.15 -6.91
N LEU A 155 5.84 -10.93 -6.90
CA LEU A 155 5.40 -10.29 -5.65
C LEU A 155 4.26 -11.09 -4.98
N ALA A 156 3.30 -11.60 -5.77
CA ALA A 156 2.23 -12.48 -5.27
C ALA A 156 2.78 -13.77 -4.63
N ALA A 157 3.85 -14.35 -5.21
CA ALA A 157 4.51 -15.51 -4.63
C ALA A 157 5.23 -15.17 -3.32
N MET A 158 5.84 -13.97 -3.21
CA MET A 158 6.45 -13.49 -1.96
C MET A 158 5.40 -13.26 -0.87
N LEU A 159 4.26 -12.64 -1.21
CA LEU A 159 3.11 -12.47 -0.31
C LEU A 159 2.65 -13.82 0.23
N ARG A 160 2.47 -14.81 -0.65
CA ARG A 160 2.05 -16.15 -0.24
C ARG A 160 3.04 -16.82 0.71
N LYS A 161 4.35 -16.67 0.45
CA LYS A 161 5.41 -17.19 1.36
C LYS A 161 5.38 -16.52 2.72
N SER A 162 4.88 -15.28 2.80
CA SER A 162 4.69 -14.54 4.05
C SER A 162 3.33 -14.78 4.71
N GLY A 163 2.52 -15.75 4.24
CA GLY A 163 1.23 -16.08 4.82
C GLY A 163 0.06 -15.19 4.36
N LEU A 164 0.25 -14.45 3.25
CA LEU A 164 -0.74 -13.53 2.67
C LEU A 164 -1.19 -14.08 1.30
N ALA A 165 -2.38 -14.66 1.25
CA ALA A 165 -2.93 -15.25 0.03
C ALA A 165 -3.58 -14.17 -0.85
N GLU A 166 -3.23 -14.11 -2.13
CA GLU A 166 -3.88 -13.21 -3.10
C GLU A 166 -5.37 -13.55 -3.22
N VAL A 167 -6.22 -12.53 -3.12
CA VAL A 167 -7.69 -12.60 -3.24
C VAL A 167 -8.14 -12.03 -4.57
N ALA A 168 -7.55 -10.89 -4.97
CA ALA A 168 -7.90 -10.19 -6.19
C ALA A 168 -6.71 -9.37 -6.70
N ARG A 169 -6.76 -9.05 -7.98
CA ARG A 169 -5.75 -8.22 -8.65
C ARG A 169 -6.43 -7.27 -9.63
N MET A 170 -6.07 -5.99 -9.56
CA MET A 170 -6.41 -5.01 -10.58
C MET A 170 -5.14 -4.63 -11.34
N VAL A 171 -5.21 -4.63 -12.66
CA VAL A 171 -4.12 -4.20 -13.54
C VAL A 171 -4.63 -3.05 -14.40
N ARG A 172 -4.02 -1.87 -14.24
CA ARG A 172 -4.31 -0.69 -15.07
C ARG A 172 -3.26 -0.58 -16.16
N GLN A 173 -3.72 -0.52 -17.41
CA GLN A 173 -2.86 -0.22 -18.54
C GLN A 173 -2.53 1.28 -18.55
N PRO A 174 -1.29 1.67 -18.95
CA PRO A 174 -0.95 3.07 -19.09
C PRO A 174 -1.79 3.75 -20.19
N GLN A 175 -2.20 4.98 -19.93
CA GLN A 175 -2.83 5.82 -20.95
C GLN A 175 -1.74 6.55 -21.77
N PRO A 176 -2.01 6.94 -23.02
CA PRO A 176 -1.03 7.69 -23.84
C PRO A 176 -0.54 9.00 -23.18
N THR A 177 -1.35 9.56 -22.27
CA THR A 177 -1.03 10.79 -21.53
C THR A 177 -0.25 10.54 -20.25
N ASP A 178 -0.12 9.29 -19.82
CA ASP A 178 0.63 8.96 -18.60
C ASP A 178 2.12 9.22 -18.83
N ARG A 179 2.74 9.89 -17.85
CA ARG A 179 4.18 10.15 -17.87
C ARG A 179 5.00 8.86 -17.92
N ARG A 180 4.48 7.82 -17.31
CA ARG A 180 5.09 6.48 -17.24
C ARG A 180 4.24 5.49 -18.00
N GLN A 181 4.85 4.81 -18.94
CA GLN A 181 4.21 3.82 -19.79
C GLN A 181 4.36 2.41 -19.19
N PHE A 182 4.07 2.28 -17.87
CA PHE A 182 4.08 1.01 -17.15
C PHE A 182 2.67 0.64 -16.72
N GLN A 183 2.38 -0.64 -16.67
CA GLN A 183 1.20 -1.13 -15.99
C GLN A 183 1.31 -0.81 -14.49
N GLU A 184 0.19 -0.45 -13.90
CA GLU A 184 0.03 -0.31 -12.46
C GLU A 184 -0.79 -1.47 -11.94
N VAL A 185 -0.31 -2.09 -10.88
CA VAL A 185 -0.94 -3.27 -10.29
C VAL A 185 -1.30 -2.98 -8.84
N GLN A 186 -2.50 -3.40 -8.46
CA GLN A 186 -2.92 -3.44 -7.07
C GLN A 186 -3.33 -4.87 -6.73
N LEU A 187 -2.63 -5.48 -5.76
CA LEU A 187 -2.90 -6.80 -5.25
C LEU A 187 -3.63 -6.69 -3.92
N LEU A 188 -4.81 -7.30 -3.85
CA LEU A 188 -5.52 -7.54 -2.61
C LEU A 188 -5.17 -8.94 -2.11
N ALA A 189 -4.67 -9.05 -0.90
CA ALA A 189 -4.33 -10.30 -0.26
C ALA A 189 -4.99 -10.41 1.12
N ARG A 190 -5.11 -11.63 1.64
CA ARG A 190 -5.70 -11.93 2.94
C ARG A 190 -4.76 -12.79 3.76
N LYS A 191 -4.64 -12.47 5.04
CA LYS A 191 -3.98 -13.32 6.03
C LYS A 191 -4.81 -14.57 6.30
N ALA A 192 -4.15 -15.72 6.30
CA ALA A 192 -4.77 -17.01 6.63
C ALA A 192 -5.26 -17.06 8.08
#